data_846b1ba3759df2aec9193438725b2716
#
_entry.id   846b1ba3759df2aec9193438725b2716
#
_cell.length_a   1.000
_cell.length_b   1.000
_cell.length_c   1.000
_cell.angle_alpha   90.00
_cell.angle_beta   90.00
_cell.angle_gamma   90.00
#
_symmetry.space_group_name_H-M   'P 1'
#
loop_
_entity.id
_entity.type
_entity.pdbx_description
1 polymer ?
#
loop_
_entity_poly.entity_id
_entity_poly.type
_entity_poly.pdbx_seq_one_letter_code
_entity_poly.pdbx_strand_id
1 'polypeptide(L)'
;MAADLPQRFADAAYVDPTARVYGKVEVGTGSSLWPHSVIRAESQHVRIGRFTNLQDHVIVHVGYHAPTIVGDYCSITHRAVLHGCTIGDNCLIAIGATVMDSAVIGENSIVAGHAFVPDGMIVPPNSIVMGTPARVVRTANNFVANRINAMLYHHNARCYARGEHRGWEGPEYEAAARAWTQDAEREFKARYGG
;
A
#
# COMPACT_ATOMS: atom_id res chain seq x y z
N MET A 1 6.52 -20.37 17.82
CA MET A 1 5.44 -20.83 16.93
C MET A 1 4.97 -19.59 16.18
N ALA A 2 5.00 -19.57 14.86
CA ALA A 2 4.37 -18.49 14.10
C ALA A 2 2.87 -18.55 14.44
N ALA A 3 2.34 -17.49 15.06
CA ALA A 3 0.91 -17.35 15.25
C ALA A 3 0.23 -17.52 13.88
N ASP A 4 -0.93 -18.15 13.86
CA ASP A 4 -1.73 -18.28 12.65
C ASP A 4 -2.08 -16.87 12.14
N LEU A 5 -1.31 -16.36 11.19
CA LEU A 5 -1.44 -15.01 10.66
C LEU A 5 -2.85 -14.72 10.11
N PRO A 6 -3.53 -15.64 9.41
CA PRO A 6 -4.91 -15.45 9.01
C PRO A 6 -5.86 -15.18 10.16
N GLN A 7 -5.73 -15.86 11.30
CA GLN A 7 -6.56 -15.59 12.49
C GLN A 7 -6.21 -14.25 13.13
N ARG A 8 -4.93 -13.87 13.16
CA ARG A 8 -4.49 -12.58 13.71
C ARG A 8 -5.04 -11.39 12.91
N PHE A 9 -5.23 -11.54 11.61
CA PHE A 9 -5.72 -10.50 10.71
C PHE A 9 -7.00 -10.95 9.99
N ALA A 10 -8.00 -11.38 10.76
CA ALA A 10 -9.24 -11.96 10.24
C ALA A 10 -10.03 -11.01 9.30
N ASP A 11 -9.86 -9.70 9.45
CA ASP A 11 -10.51 -8.69 8.60
C ASP A 11 -9.70 -8.38 7.32
N ALA A 12 -8.50 -8.93 7.15
CA ALA A 12 -7.74 -8.79 5.92
C ALA A 12 -8.40 -9.58 4.78
N ALA A 13 -8.31 -9.07 3.56
CA ALA A 13 -8.83 -9.75 2.38
C ALA A 13 -8.03 -11.01 2.04
N TYR A 14 -6.71 -10.98 2.29
CA TYR A 14 -5.80 -12.11 2.07
C TYR A 14 -4.51 -11.94 2.86
N VAL A 15 -4.04 -13.05 3.45
CA VAL A 15 -2.71 -13.13 4.06
C VAL A 15 -2.04 -14.41 3.54
N ASP A 16 -0.99 -14.23 2.74
CA ASP A 16 -0.25 -15.35 2.19
C ASP A 16 0.47 -16.15 3.29
N PRO A 17 0.47 -17.49 3.26
CA PRO A 17 1.15 -18.32 4.25
C PRO A 17 2.67 -18.06 4.37
N THR A 18 3.29 -17.51 3.33
CA THR A 18 4.72 -17.16 3.33
C THR A 18 5.01 -15.77 3.87
N ALA A 19 3.98 -14.92 4.08
CA ALA A 19 4.14 -13.63 4.74
C ALA A 19 4.68 -13.81 6.17
N ARG A 20 5.46 -12.86 6.67
CA ARG A 20 6.04 -12.88 8.02
C ARG A 20 5.76 -11.58 8.74
N VAL A 21 5.19 -11.69 9.95
CA VAL A 21 4.80 -10.52 10.75
C VAL A 21 5.27 -10.68 12.18
N TYR A 22 6.06 -9.73 12.65
CA TYR A 22 6.67 -9.73 13.99
C TYR A 22 6.37 -8.42 14.73
N GLY A 23 6.10 -8.52 16.03
CA GLY A 23 5.94 -7.36 16.93
C GLY A 23 4.55 -6.72 16.88
N LYS A 24 4.50 -5.41 17.14
CA LYS A 24 3.26 -4.61 17.23
C LYS A 24 2.80 -4.18 15.85
N VAL A 25 1.97 -4.97 15.19
CA VAL A 25 1.47 -4.72 13.84
C VAL A 25 -0.05 -4.75 13.82
N GLU A 26 -0.64 -3.74 13.22
CA GLU A 26 -2.07 -3.63 12.89
C GLU A 26 -2.24 -3.64 11.36
N VAL A 27 -3.22 -4.39 10.87
CA VAL A 27 -3.59 -4.45 9.45
C VAL A 27 -5.08 -4.19 9.34
N GLY A 28 -5.44 -3.14 8.60
CA GLY A 28 -6.82 -2.71 8.42
C GLY A 28 -7.64 -3.64 7.53
N THR A 29 -8.96 -3.57 7.71
CA THR A 29 -9.96 -4.34 6.97
C THR A 29 -9.76 -4.26 5.46
N GLY A 30 -9.89 -5.38 4.78
CA GLY A 30 -9.81 -5.46 3.32
C GLY A 30 -8.40 -5.35 2.74
N SER A 31 -7.37 -5.21 3.59
CA SER A 31 -5.97 -5.17 3.17
C SER A 31 -5.42 -6.55 2.85
N SER A 32 -4.24 -6.62 2.22
CA SER A 32 -3.65 -7.90 1.85
C SER A 32 -2.13 -7.93 2.00
N LEU A 33 -1.62 -9.09 2.47
CA LEU A 33 -0.21 -9.39 2.60
C LEU A 33 0.14 -10.51 1.61
N TRP A 34 0.95 -10.19 0.62
CA TRP A 34 1.28 -11.06 -0.50
C TRP A 34 2.53 -11.92 -0.23
N PRO A 35 2.85 -12.87 -1.12
CA PRO A 35 3.95 -13.81 -0.91
C PRO A 35 5.26 -13.14 -0.49
N HIS A 36 5.88 -13.70 0.54
CA HIS A 36 7.17 -13.26 1.07
C HIS A 36 7.23 -11.81 1.54
N SER A 37 6.10 -11.13 1.76
CA SER A 37 6.10 -9.84 2.44
C SER A 37 6.52 -10.00 3.90
N VAL A 38 7.30 -9.05 4.42
CA VAL A 38 7.84 -9.08 5.77
C VAL A 38 7.55 -7.79 6.50
N ILE A 39 6.92 -7.89 7.68
CA ILE A 39 6.71 -6.75 8.58
C ILE A 39 7.40 -7.06 9.91
N ARG A 40 8.30 -6.16 10.35
CA ARG A 40 8.96 -6.25 11.65
C ARG A 40 8.78 -4.96 12.45
N ALA A 41 8.25 -5.08 13.67
CA ALA A 41 7.88 -3.96 14.54
C ALA A 41 8.37 -4.22 15.98
N GLU A 42 9.70 -4.20 16.18
CA GLU A 42 10.32 -4.56 17.45
C GLU A 42 10.36 -3.41 18.44
N SER A 43 10.89 -2.24 18.02
CA SER A 43 11.07 -1.06 18.87
C SER A 43 9.87 -0.09 18.84
N GLN A 44 9.17 -0.04 17.72
CA GLN A 44 8.01 0.81 17.47
C GLN A 44 6.84 -0.04 16.96
N HIS A 45 5.77 0.57 16.44
CA HIS A 45 4.65 -0.13 15.85
C HIS A 45 4.56 0.12 14.35
N VAL A 46 3.90 -0.82 13.66
CA VAL A 46 3.50 -0.69 12.27
C VAL A 46 1.98 -0.67 12.20
N ARG A 47 1.42 0.30 11.47
CA ARG A 47 0.00 0.34 11.13
C ARG A 47 -0.16 0.37 9.62
N ILE A 48 -0.91 -0.58 9.09
CA ILE A 48 -1.35 -0.64 7.70
C ILE A 48 -2.84 -0.31 7.68
N GLY A 49 -3.23 0.68 6.90
CA GLY A 49 -4.61 1.12 6.75
C GLY A 49 -5.51 0.10 6.05
N ARG A 50 -6.75 0.48 5.75
CA ARG A 50 -7.76 -0.36 5.09
C ARG A 50 -7.53 -0.40 3.57
N PHE A 51 -7.91 -1.52 2.94
CA PHE A 51 -7.80 -1.72 1.49
C PHE A 51 -6.39 -1.43 0.94
N THR A 52 -5.37 -1.62 1.76
CA THR A 52 -3.96 -1.42 1.43
C THR A 52 -3.30 -2.75 1.15
N ASN A 53 -2.52 -2.84 0.08
CA ASN A 53 -1.85 -4.07 -0.30
C ASN A 53 -0.33 -3.95 -0.14
N LEU A 54 0.28 -4.94 0.53
CA LEU A 54 1.73 -5.13 0.58
C LEU A 54 2.06 -6.29 -0.34
N GLN A 55 2.57 -5.97 -1.53
CA GLN A 55 2.80 -6.96 -2.59
C GLN A 55 4.03 -7.84 -2.31
N ASP A 56 4.32 -8.74 -3.23
CA ASP A 56 5.36 -9.75 -3.06
C ASP A 56 6.71 -9.12 -2.68
N HIS A 57 7.36 -9.70 -1.68
CA HIS A 57 8.67 -9.28 -1.16
C HIS A 57 8.74 -7.84 -0.64
N VAL A 58 7.63 -7.20 -0.33
CA VAL A 58 7.63 -5.90 0.35
C VAL A 58 8.19 -6.07 1.76
N ILE A 59 9.05 -5.13 2.15
CA ILE A 59 9.62 -5.07 3.50
C ILE A 59 9.10 -3.82 4.19
N VAL A 60 8.53 -4.01 5.38
CA VAL A 60 8.11 -2.92 6.28
C VAL A 60 8.84 -3.09 7.60
N HIS A 61 9.61 -2.10 7.96
CA HIS A 61 10.33 -2.08 9.23
C HIS A 61 10.15 -0.73 9.94
N VAL A 62 10.42 -0.68 11.20
CA VAL A 62 10.36 0.53 12.03
C VAL A 62 11.75 1.14 12.15
N GLY A 63 11.83 2.46 12.25
CA GLY A 63 13.04 3.13 12.72
C GLY A 63 13.19 2.96 14.24
N TYR A 64 14.36 3.28 14.77
CA TYR A 64 14.58 3.18 16.22
C TYR A 64 13.61 4.06 17.02
N HIS A 65 13.32 5.27 16.53
CA HIS A 65 12.40 6.22 17.15
C HIS A 65 11.14 6.51 16.32
N ALA A 66 11.01 5.90 15.15
CA ALA A 66 9.95 6.20 14.19
C ALA A 66 9.11 4.96 13.88
N PRO A 67 7.78 4.99 14.09
CA PRO A 67 6.88 3.96 13.61
C PRO A 67 6.79 3.99 12.08
N THR A 68 6.28 2.92 11.47
CA THR A 68 5.88 2.94 10.06
C THR A 68 4.37 2.93 9.95
N ILE A 69 3.83 4.00 9.38
CA ILE A 69 2.39 4.20 9.22
C ILE A 69 2.05 4.25 7.73
N VAL A 70 1.13 3.42 7.31
CA VAL A 70 0.61 3.42 5.93
C VAL A 70 -0.88 3.67 5.99
N GLY A 71 -1.35 4.64 5.23
CA GLY A 71 -2.75 5.03 5.14
C GLY A 71 -3.65 4.02 4.44
N ASP A 72 -4.88 4.40 4.22
CA ASP A 72 -5.90 3.63 3.53
C ASP A 72 -5.68 3.65 2.00
N TYR A 73 -6.11 2.59 1.31
CA TYR A 73 -6.08 2.48 -0.16
C TYR A 73 -4.69 2.66 -0.78
N CYS A 74 -3.63 2.27 -0.09
CA CYS A 74 -2.27 2.33 -0.61
C CYS A 74 -1.89 1.03 -1.34
N SER A 75 -1.09 1.18 -2.39
CA SER A 75 -0.44 0.05 -3.04
C SER A 75 1.07 0.14 -2.81
N ILE A 76 1.59 -0.76 -1.97
CA ILE A 76 3.02 -0.91 -1.73
C ILE A 76 3.48 -2.07 -2.60
N THR A 77 4.11 -1.73 -3.72
CA THR A 77 4.29 -2.71 -4.79
C THR A 77 5.59 -3.52 -4.63
N HIS A 78 5.73 -4.56 -5.46
CA HIS A 78 6.74 -5.59 -5.33
C HIS A 78 8.13 -5.08 -4.95
N ARG A 79 8.75 -5.66 -3.93
CA ARG A 79 10.09 -5.36 -3.40
C ARG A 79 10.29 -3.91 -2.91
N ALA A 80 9.24 -3.15 -2.68
CA ALA A 80 9.38 -1.84 -2.03
C ALA A 80 9.79 -2.02 -0.56
N VAL A 81 10.52 -1.04 -0.03
CA VAL A 81 10.99 -0.99 1.35
C VAL A 81 10.45 0.27 2.03
N LEU A 82 9.77 0.07 3.16
CA LEU A 82 9.31 1.14 4.04
C LEU A 82 10.02 1.02 5.39
N HIS A 83 10.71 2.07 5.81
CA HIS A 83 11.49 2.07 7.04
C HIS A 83 11.22 3.34 7.85
N GLY A 84 10.53 3.22 9.00
CA GLY A 84 10.27 4.32 9.92
C GLY A 84 9.56 5.54 9.33
N CYS A 85 8.70 5.36 8.32
CA CYS A 85 8.11 6.43 7.52
C CYS A 85 6.59 6.50 7.64
N THR A 86 6.03 7.60 7.15
CA THR A 86 4.57 7.80 7.05
C THR A 86 4.14 7.94 5.60
N ILE A 87 3.23 7.08 5.17
CA ILE A 87 2.59 7.13 3.85
C ILE A 87 1.14 7.54 4.07
N GLY A 88 0.73 8.66 3.47
CA GLY A 88 -0.65 9.13 3.49
C GLY A 88 -1.59 8.21 2.71
N ASP A 89 -2.87 8.53 2.73
CA ASP A 89 -3.90 7.73 2.07
C ASP A 89 -3.73 7.72 0.54
N ASN A 90 -4.17 6.62 -0.05
CA ASN A 90 -4.29 6.50 -1.50
C ASN A 90 -2.98 6.76 -2.27
N CYS A 91 -1.86 6.27 -1.75
CA CYS A 91 -0.54 6.38 -2.37
C CYS A 91 -0.14 5.12 -3.13
N LEU A 92 0.65 5.30 -4.17
CA LEU A 92 1.34 4.22 -4.87
C LEU A 92 2.85 4.32 -4.61
N ILE A 93 3.40 3.32 -3.93
CA ILE A 93 4.84 3.15 -3.78
C ILE A 93 5.27 2.08 -4.77
N ALA A 94 5.89 2.50 -5.87
CA ALA A 94 6.13 1.64 -7.01
C ALA A 94 7.28 0.64 -6.79
N ILE A 95 7.41 -0.31 -7.72
CA ILE A 95 8.31 -1.48 -7.63
C ILE A 95 9.73 -1.07 -7.22
N GLY A 96 10.25 -1.70 -6.16
CA GLY A 96 11.62 -1.52 -5.69
C GLY A 96 11.94 -0.14 -5.09
N ALA A 97 10.93 0.74 -4.90
CA ALA A 97 11.15 2.02 -4.24
C ALA A 97 11.49 1.83 -2.76
N THR A 98 12.29 2.75 -2.21
CA THR A 98 12.68 2.76 -0.80
C THR A 98 12.29 4.09 -0.17
N VAL A 99 11.59 4.04 0.97
CA VAL A 99 11.21 5.23 1.75
C VAL A 99 11.79 5.07 3.15
N MET A 100 12.64 6.04 3.54
CA MET A 100 13.47 5.97 4.74
C MET A 100 12.87 6.71 5.94
N ASP A 101 13.59 6.66 7.06
CA ASP A 101 13.15 7.13 8.38
C ASP A 101 12.61 8.56 8.37
N SER A 102 11.50 8.75 9.08
CA SER A 102 10.86 10.05 9.25
C SER A 102 10.43 10.74 7.94
N ALA A 103 10.55 10.06 6.79
CA ALA A 103 9.99 10.57 5.55
C ALA A 103 8.46 10.53 5.59
N VAL A 104 7.82 11.53 5.00
CA VAL A 104 6.36 11.66 4.92
C VAL A 104 5.97 11.79 3.46
N ILE A 105 5.14 10.87 2.98
CA ILE A 105 4.53 10.94 1.65
C ILE A 105 3.09 11.40 1.79
N GLY A 106 2.77 12.57 1.24
CA GLY A 106 1.41 13.11 1.26
C GLY A 106 0.43 12.30 0.39
N GLU A 107 -0.85 12.35 0.72
CA GLU A 107 -1.92 11.59 0.06
C GLU A 107 -1.93 11.72 -1.47
N ASN A 108 -2.49 10.73 -2.17
CA ASN A 108 -2.63 10.66 -3.63
C ASN A 108 -1.31 10.74 -4.40
N SER A 109 -0.18 10.54 -3.75
CA SER A 109 1.14 10.63 -4.37
C SER A 109 1.59 9.29 -4.98
N ILE A 110 2.53 9.38 -5.89
CA ILE A 110 3.23 8.25 -6.50
C ILE A 110 4.72 8.40 -6.24
N VAL A 111 5.32 7.40 -5.59
CA VAL A 111 6.77 7.23 -5.56
C VAL A 111 7.14 6.24 -6.65
N ALA A 112 7.85 6.70 -7.67
CA ALA A 112 8.17 5.93 -8.86
C ALA A 112 9.11 4.75 -8.55
N GLY A 113 9.14 3.77 -9.46
CA GLY A 113 9.97 2.57 -9.31
C GLY A 113 11.44 2.90 -9.06
N HIS A 114 12.06 2.17 -8.13
CA HIS A 114 13.45 2.33 -7.71
C HIS A 114 13.85 3.73 -7.20
N ALA A 115 12.88 4.60 -6.89
CA ALA A 115 13.18 5.86 -6.25
C ALA A 115 13.65 5.63 -4.80
N PHE A 116 14.63 6.41 -4.36
CA PHE A 116 15.11 6.42 -2.98
C PHE A 116 14.73 7.73 -2.30
N VAL A 117 13.72 7.66 -1.42
CA VAL A 117 13.26 8.79 -0.60
C VAL A 117 14.10 8.83 0.68
N PRO A 118 14.97 9.84 0.85
CA PRO A 118 15.85 9.91 2.00
C PRO A 118 15.13 10.24 3.30
N ASP A 119 15.85 10.07 4.41
CA ASP A 119 15.39 10.36 5.76
C ASP A 119 14.83 11.78 5.87
N GLY A 120 13.70 11.90 6.56
CA GLY A 120 13.06 13.19 6.85
C GLY A 120 12.50 13.95 5.65
N MET A 121 12.53 13.38 4.44
CA MET A 121 11.96 14.05 3.27
C MET A 121 10.45 14.19 3.40
N ILE A 122 9.93 15.43 3.26
CA ILE A 122 8.50 15.71 3.23
C ILE A 122 8.06 15.88 1.78
N VAL A 123 7.20 14.98 1.33
CA VAL A 123 6.58 15.01 0.00
C VAL A 123 5.16 15.55 0.14
N PRO A 124 4.83 16.69 -0.49
CA PRO A 124 3.47 17.23 -0.45
C PRO A 124 2.44 16.27 -1.06
N PRO A 125 1.15 16.37 -0.68
CA PRO A 125 0.08 15.64 -1.36
C PRO A 125 0.08 15.84 -2.87
N ASN A 126 -0.46 14.86 -3.60
CA ASN A 126 -0.62 14.91 -5.06
C ASN A 126 0.72 15.07 -5.81
N SER A 127 1.78 14.42 -5.32
CA SER A 127 3.12 14.49 -5.92
C SER A 127 3.48 13.24 -6.70
N ILE A 128 4.25 13.42 -7.77
CA ILE A 128 5.01 12.33 -8.40
C ILE A 128 6.48 12.53 -8.04
N VAL A 129 7.06 11.51 -7.43
CA VAL A 129 8.44 11.51 -6.89
C VAL A 129 9.28 10.49 -7.62
N MET A 130 10.48 10.86 -8.08
CA MET A 130 11.38 9.97 -8.83
C MET A 130 12.84 10.22 -8.47
N GLY A 131 13.69 9.22 -8.75
CA GLY A 131 15.15 9.32 -8.71
C GLY A 131 15.81 8.82 -7.44
N THR A 132 17.13 8.80 -7.45
CA THR A 132 17.99 8.40 -6.34
C THR A 132 19.14 9.42 -6.21
N PRO A 133 19.06 10.36 -5.25
CA PRO A 133 17.97 10.60 -4.31
C PRO A 133 16.70 11.14 -4.99
N ALA A 134 15.55 10.85 -4.39
CA ALA A 134 14.24 11.22 -4.93
C ALA A 134 14.01 12.74 -4.94
N ARG A 135 13.25 13.20 -5.94
CA ARG A 135 12.76 14.58 -6.05
C ARG A 135 11.30 14.59 -6.48
N VAL A 136 10.54 15.59 -6.05
CA VAL A 136 9.23 15.85 -6.60
C VAL A 136 9.42 16.39 -8.02
N VAL A 137 8.94 15.64 -9.02
CA VAL A 137 9.09 16.00 -10.44
C VAL A 137 7.81 16.56 -11.04
N ARG A 138 6.68 16.32 -10.38
CA ARG A 138 5.38 16.79 -10.86
C ARG A 138 4.37 16.85 -9.71
N THR A 139 3.46 17.81 -9.75
CA THR A 139 2.23 17.83 -8.96
C THR A 139 1.09 17.30 -9.83
N ALA A 140 0.43 16.24 -9.40
CA ALA A 140 -0.70 15.63 -10.09
C ALA A 140 -1.57 14.88 -9.07
N ASN A 141 -2.85 15.17 -9.03
CA ASN A 141 -3.77 14.39 -8.20
C ASN A 141 -4.04 13.04 -8.86
N ASN A 142 -3.46 11.99 -8.29
CA ASN A 142 -3.58 10.62 -8.79
C ASN A 142 -4.70 9.84 -8.09
N PHE A 143 -5.66 10.52 -7.47
CA PHE A 143 -6.69 9.90 -6.64
C PHE A 143 -7.38 8.74 -7.35
N VAL A 144 -7.92 8.96 -8.54
CA VAL A 144 -8.70 7.94 -9.28
C VAL A 144 -7.83 6.74 -9.62
N ALA A 145 -6.65 6.97 -10.20
CA ALA A 145 -5.76 5.89 -10.64
C ALA A 145 -5.27 5.02 -9.45
N ASN A 146 -4.85 5.65 -8.36
CA ASN A 146 -4.37 4.96 -7.18
C ASN A 146 -5.51 4.18 -6.49
N ARG A 147 -6.71 4.77 -6.40
CA ARG A 147 -7.90 4.11 -5.85
C ARG A 147 -8.28 2.86 -6.63
N ILE A 148 -8.32 2.94 -7.96
CA ILE A 148 -8.61 1.80 -8.81
C ILE A 148 -7.56 0.69 -8.60
N ASN A 149 -6.27 1.05 -8.53
CA ASN A 149 -5.21 0.07 -8.28
C ASN A 149 -5.39 -0.65 -6.93
N ALA A 150 -5.69 0.07 -5.87
CA ALA A 150 -5.95 -0.53 -4.55
C ALA A 150 -7.15 -1.49 -4.56
N MET A 151 -8.25 -1.09 -5.21
CA MET A 151 -9.47 -1.92 -5.30
C MET A 151 -9.27 -3.16 -6.18
N LEU A 152 -8.48 -3.05 -7.25
CA LEU A 152 -8.07 -4.17 -8.08
C LEU A 152 -7.31 -5.22 -7.27
N TYR A 153 -6.36 -4.79 -6.44
CA TYR A 153 -5.64 -5.70 -5.54
C TYR A 153 -6.51 -6.27 -4.43
N HIS A 154 -7.47 -5.49 -3.90
CA HIS A 154 -8.47 -6.02 -2.96
C HIS A 154 -9.29 -7.15 -3.59
N HIS A 155 -9.78 -6.98 -4.82
CA HIS A 155 -10.52 -8.02 -5.54
C HIS A 155 -9.65 -9.26 -5.76
N ASN A 156 -8.43 -9.08 -6.28
CA ASN A 156 -7.51 -10.19 -6.51
C ASN A 156 -7.18 -10.95 -5.20
N ALA A 157 -7.00 -10.23 -4.10
CA ALA A 157 -6.78 -10.81 -2.78
C ALA A 157 -7.94 -11.74 -2.36
N ARG A 158 -9.18 -11.34 -2.60
CA ARG A 158 -10.37 -12.17 -2.34
C ARG A 158 -10.43 -13.41 -3.26
N CYS A 159 -9.98 -13.29 -4.51
CA CYS A 159 -9.86 -14.43 -5.40
C CYS A 159 -8.80 -15.42 -4.88
N TYR A 160 -7.62 -14.93 -4.50
CA TYR A 160 -6.56 -15.76 -3.93
C TYR A 160 -7.00 -16.47 -2.64
N ALA A 161 -7.76 -15.81 -1.78
CA ALA A 161 -8.32 -16.42 -0.58
C ALA A 161 -9.24 -17.63 -0.87
N ARG A 162 -9.80 -17.73 -2.08
CA ARG A 162 -10.62 -18.86 -2.56
C ARG A 162 -9.84 -19.85 -3.43
N GLY A 163 -8.52 -19.63 -3.63
CA GLY A 163 -7.69 -20.45 -4.52
C GLY A 163 -7.83 -20.11 -6.01
N GLU A 164 -8.43 -18.97 -6.34
CA GLU A 164 -8.64 -18.49 -7.71
C GLU A 164 -7.52 -17.52 -8.10
N HIS A 165 -6.60 -17.93 -8.96
CA HIS A 165 -5.42 -17.14 -9.29
C HIS A 165 -5.50 -16.34 -10.60
N ARG A 166 -6.69 -16.27 -11.21
CA ARG A 166 -6.96 -15.54 -12.47
C ARG A 166 -8.09 -14.51 -12.30
N GLY A 167 -8.14 -13.84 -11.15
CA GLY A 167 -9.20 -12.90 -10.80
C GLY A 167 -9.20 -11.57 -11.60
N TRP A 168 -8.27 -11.37 -12.54
CA TRP A 168 -8.14 -10.12 -13.30
C TRP A 168 -8.74 -10.22 -14.71
N GLU A 169 -9.55 -11.21 -14.95
CA GLU A 169 -10.18 -11.42 -16.25
C GLU A 169 -11.63 -11.92 -16.11
N GLY A 170 -12.38 -11.77 -17.18
CA GLY A 170 -13.75 -12.25 -17.28
C GLY A 170 -14.81 -11.21 -16.88
N PRO A 171 -16.11 -11.55 -17.16
CA PRO A 171 -17.21 -10.59 -17.04
C PRO A 171 -17.41 -10.01 -15.62
N GLU A 172 -17.15 -10.83 -14.59
CA GLU A 172 -17.28 -10.40 -13.19
C GLU A 172 -16.23 -9.33 -12.84
N TYR A 173 -14.97 -9.58 -13.20
CA TYR A 173 -13.89 -8.61 -13.05
C TYR A 173 -14.15 -7.32 -13.81
N GLU A 174 -14.55 -7.42 -15.07
CA GLU A 174 -14.84 -6.24 -15.89
C GLU A 174 -15.98 -5.39 -15.33
N ALA A 175 -17.03 -6.03 -14.81
CA ALA A 175 -18.14 -5.33 -14.16
C ALA A 175 -17.67 -4.61 -12.87
N ALA A 176 -16.87 -5.30 -12.05
CA ALA A 176 -16.30 -4.74 -10.84
C ALA A 176 -15.35 -3.57 -11.15
N ALA A 177 -14.47 -3.70 -12.13
CA ALA A 177 -13.54 -2.65 -12.55
C ALA A 177 -14.26 -1.38 -13.02
N ARG A 178 -15.34 -1.54 -13.79
CA ARG A 178 -16.20 -0.41 -14.19
C ARG A 178 -16.85 0.27 -12.97
N ALA A 179 -17.36 -0.51 -12.01
CA ALA A 179 -17.97 0.04 -10.80
C ALA A 179 -16.95 0.82 -9.95
N TRP A 180 -15.74 0.28 -9.72
CA TRP A 180 -14.69 0.99 -8.96
C TRP A 180 -14.27 2.28 -9.64
N THR A 181 -14.17 2.29 -10.98
CA THR A 181 -13.84 3.49 -11.73
C THR A 181 -14.90 4.58 -11.51
N GLN A 182 -16.17 4.23 -11.68
CA GLN A 182 -17.29 5.18 -11.46
C GLN A 182 -17.34 5.68 -10.01
N ASP A 183 -17.09 4.81 -9.03
CA ASP A 183 -17.08 5.18 -7.61
C ASP A 183 -15.93 6.13 -7.31
N ALA A 184 -14.72 5.84 -7.81
CA ALA A 184 -13.55 6.69 -7.62
C ALA A 184 -13.72 8.07 -8.28
N GLU A 185 -14.30 8.11 -9.47
CA GLU A 185 -14.59 9.37 -10.18
C GLU A 185 -15.66 10.21 -9.44
N ARG A 186 -16.71 9.56 -8.92
CA ARG A 186 -17.73 10.25 -8.09
C ARG A 186 -17.11 10.79 -6.80
N GLU A 187 -16.30 10.01 -6.12
CA GLU A 187 -15.61 10.44 -4.90
C GLU A 187 -14.64 11.58 -5.20
N PHE A 188 -13.87 11.47 -6.29
CA PHE A 188 -12.96 12.53 -6.71
C PHE A 188 -13.71 13.86 -6.95
N LYS A 189 -14.81 13.80 -7.69
CA LYS A 189 -15.65 14.99 -7.97
C LYS A 189 -16.22 15.58 -6.68
N ALA A 190 -16.65 14.75 -5.73
CA ALA A 190 -17.20 15.21 -4.46
C ALA A 190 -16.14 15.89 -3.57
N ARG A 191 -14.88 15.43 -3.60
CA ARG A 191 -13.80 15.95 -2.74
C ARG A 191 -13.08 17.16 -3.34
N TYR A 192 -12.86 17.17 -4.64
CA TYR A 192 -11.95 18.14 -5.28
C TYR A 192 -12.65 19.10 -6.25
N GLY A 193 -13.95 18.91 -6.49
CA GLY A 193 -14.70 19.66 -7.48
C GLY A 193 -14.35 19.23 -8.90
N GLY A 194 -15.29 19.25 -9.80
CA GLY A 194 -15.05 19.01 -11.21
C GLY A 194 -14.75 20.30 -11.93
#